data_dc5a03cd18620ead479b9c9ef247d908
#
_entry.id   dc5a03cd18620ead479b9c9ef247d908
#
_cell.length_a   1.000
_cell.length_b   1.000
_cell.length_c   1.000
_cell.angle_alpha   90.00
_cell.angle_beta   90.00
_cell.angle_gamma   90.00
#
_symmetry.space_group_name_H-M   'P 1'
#
loop_
_entity.id
_entity.type
_entity.pdbx_description
1 polymer ?
#
loop_
_entity_poly.entity_id
_entity_poly.type
_entity_poly.pdbx_seq_one_letter_code
_entity_poly.pdbx_strand_id
1 'polypeptide(L)'
;MSSTPKHIIFEEEAREELLAGIKELSKIVAFTLGPRGRNVGLEKSWGAPTITNDGSTIVKDISLKDQYKNMGVSMGKEVVQKMKEACGDGTTRATLLLGALVENGIKVIASGASPISVKRGIDKAVDAIVKEIDKQAIPVQSDREILSIANVAASGREEVGSMIAEAIKKVGKNGVITIEEAKGTETTLEMVEGMRFDRGYISSYFCTNVDKMTVEMENPQILLIDRKINSIHELIPVLQAVAATGRHLLIIAEDIEGDALSTLVVNKLRGTLKVAAVKAPGFGDRRKAMLEDIAVLTGGAVISEETGMSLKEIPTSALGSAEKILITKEHTTILNGAGKVEAIQARIKQIENEISKTTSSYDKEKLEERKAKMSGGVAVIRVGAITEVELKPKKQLFEDSLNSTKAAIEGGIVPGGGVAFIRASQAVNKLKLDGDEAIGAKIVAAACDAPLKQIVSNAGHDGLVVLAEVRQANPNFGFNVMSEKIEDLVAAGVVDPAKVIKNALTYAASMAGIVLISEALIGDAEEEEEEKK
;
A
#
# COMPACT_ATOMS: atom_id res chain seq x y z
N MET A 1 8.43 -37.78 4.44
CA MET A 1 7.25 -37.01 4.05
C MET A 1 6.71 -37.67 2.80
N SER A 2 5.52 -38.26 2.85
CA SER A 2 4.84 -38.85 1.69
C SER A 2 4.45 -37.67 0.78
N SER A 3 5.00 -37.62 -0.44
CA SER A 3 4.59 -36.61 -1.43
C SER A 3 3.18 -36.96 -1.90
N THR A 4 2.22 -36.09 -1.67
CA THR A 4 0.88 -36.20 -2.24
C THR A 4 0.99 -36.33 -3.76
N PRO A 5 0.25 -37.24 -4.41
CA PRO A 5 0.22 -37.36 -5.88
C PRO A 5 -0.10 -35.98 -6.48
N LYS A 6 0.49 -35.71 -7.67
CA LYS A 6 0.28 -34.43 -8.36
C LYS A 6 -0.47 -34.67 -9.67
N HIS A 7 -1.41 -33.79 -9.95
CA HIS A 7 -2.03 -33.66 -11.26
C HIS A 7 -1.39 -32.49 -12.01
N ILE A 8 -1.08 -32.67 -13.29
CA ILE A 8 -0.36 -31.67 -14.09
C ILE A 8 -1.18 -31.41 -15.36
N ILE A 9 -1.45 -30.12 -15.61
CA ILE A 9 -2.05 -29.67 -16.87
C ILE A 9 -1.05 -28.82 -17.64
N PHE A 10 -1.16 -28.83 -18.98
CA PHE A 10 -0.13 -28.25 -19.85
C PHE A 10 -0.70 -27.25 -20.86
N GLU A 11 0.17 -26.44 -21.44
CA GLU A 11 -0.04 -25.60 -22.62
C GLU A 11 -1.30 -24.73 -22.55
N GLU A 12 -2.21 -24.93 -23.50
CA GLU A 12 -3.43 -24.11 -23.65
C GLU A 12 -4.36 -24.30 -22.45
N GLU A 13 -4.57 -25.52 -21.99
CA GLU A 13 -5.42 -25.85 -20.85
C GLU A 13 -4.92 -25.12 -19.57
N ALA A 14 -3.62 -25.15 -19.34
CA ALA A 14 -3.02 -24.46 -18.19
C ALA A 14 -3.28 -22.93 -18.22
N ARG A 15 -3.15 -22.31 -19.39
CA ARG A 15 -3.40 -20.88 -19.56
C ARG A 15 -4.89 -20.52 -19.48
N GLU A 16 -5.76 -21.38 -20.01
CA GLU A 16 -7.21 -21.17 -19.94
C GLU A 16 -7.74 -21.23 -18.52
N GLU A 17 -7.25 -22.16 -17.69
CA GLU A 17 -7.63 -22.27 -16.29
C GLU A 17 -7.17 -21.05 -15.47
N LEU A 18 -5.95 -20.57 -15.69
CA LEU A 18 -5.49 -19.32 -15.08
C LEU A 18 -6.35 -18.14 -15.52
N LEU A 19 -6.66 -18.03 -16.82
CA LEU A 19 -7.54 -16.98 -17.34
C LEU A 19 -8.93 -17.04 -16.70
N ALA A 20 -9.50 -18.22 -16.56
CA ALA A 20 -10.83 -18.40 -15.98
C ALA A 20 -10.87 -17.81 -14.56
N GLY A 21 -9.88 -18.14 -13.72
CA GLY A 21 -9.77 -17.57 -12.37
C GLY A 21 -9.57 -16.07 -12.35
N ILE A 22 -8.66 -15.52 -13.16
CA ILE A 22 -8.41 -14.07 -13.28
C ILE A 22 -9.67 -13.36 -13.80
N LYS A 23 -10.38 -13.95 -14.75
CA LYS A 23 -11.58 -13.35 -15.34
C LYS A 23 -12.75 -13.27 -14.35
N GLU A 24 -12.97 -14.30 -13.56
CA GLU A 24 -13.98 -14.26 -12.49
C GLU A 24 -13.63 -13.16 -11.47
N LEU A 25 -12.39 -13.12 -11.01
CA LEU A 25 -11.92 -12.08 -10.10
C LEU A 25 -12.13 -10.67 -10.69
N SER A 26 -11.67 -10.45 -11.91
CA SER A 26 -11.76 -9.17 -12.62
C SER A 26 -13.22 -8.73 -12.80
N LYS A 27 -14.11 -9.66 -13.18
CA LYS A 27 -15.55 -9.39 -13.40
C LYS A 27 -16.24 -8.91 -12.12
N ILE A 28 -15.95 -9.54 -10.98
CA ILE A 28 -16.58 -9.18 -9.72
C ILE A 28 -16.15 -7.78 -9.28
N VAL A 29 -14.84 -7.48 -9.32
CA VAL A 29 -14.36 -6.16 -8.89
C VAL A 29 -14.71 -5.05 -9.89
N ALA A 30 -14.87 -5.37 -11.17
CA ALA A 30 -15.23 -4.41 -12.20
C ALA A 30 -16.54 -3.66 -11.90
N PHE A 31 -17.52 -4.32 -11.26
CA PHE A 31 -18.78 -3.69 -10.86
C PHE A 31 -18.60 -2.55 -9.85
N THR A 32 -17.49 -2.51 -9.11
CA THR A 32 -17.25 -1.48 -8.09
C THR A 32 -16.54 -0.25 -8.64
N LEU A 33 -16.07 -0.28 -9.91
CA LEU A 33 -15.25 0.77 -10.48
C LEU A 33 -16.05 2.05 -10.81
N GLY A 34 -15.51 3.18 -10.36
CA GLY A 34 -16.03 4.51 -10.67
C GLY A 34 -17.13 4.99 -9.72
N PRO A 35 -17.62 6.25 -9.91
CA PRO A 35 -18.55 6.88 -8.97
C PRO A 35 -19.95 6.26 -8.99
N ARG A 36 -20.30 5.51 -10.02
CA ARG A 36 -21.53 4.70 -10.09
C ARG A 36 -21.26 3.20 -9.93
N GLY A 37 -20.12 2.86 -9.32
CA GLY A 37 -19.81 1.49 -8.92
C GLY A 37 -20.81 0.95 -7.89
N ARG A 38 -21.04 -0.37 -7.92
CA ARG A 38 -22.00 -1.06 -7.06
C ARG A 38 -21.28 -1.83 -5.98
N ASN A 39 -22.01 -2.17 -4.94
CA ASN A 39 -21.49 -2.99 -3.84
C ASN A 39 -21.55 -4.48 -4.17
N VAL A 40 -20.65 -5.24 -3.54
CA VAL A 40 -20.60 -6.69 -3.54
C VAL A 40 -20.87 -7.20 -2.13
N GLY A 41 -21.68 -8.25 -2.00
CA GLY A 41 -21.95 -8.91 -0.72
C GLY A 41 -20.96 -10.05 -0.51
N LEU A 42 -20.29 -10.06 0.64
CA LEU A 42 -19.35 -11.10 1.06
C LEU A 42 -19.98 -11.86 2.23
N GLU A 43 -20.08 -13.17 2.11
CA GLU A 43 -20.54 -14.04 3.18
C GLU A 43 -19.55 -14.03 4.34
N LYS A 44 -20.06 -14.16 5.55
CA LYS A 44 -19.24 -14.39 6.74
C LYS A 44 -19.65 -15.67 7.43
N SER A 45 -18.69 -16.38 7.97
CA SER A 45 -18.94 -17.59 8.76
C SER A 45 -19.85 -17.31 9.96
N TRP A 46 -19.87 -16.07 10.46
CA TRP A 46 -20.70 -15.61 11.60
C TRP A 46 -21.17 -14.18 11.37
N GLY A 47 -22.46 -13.92 11.58
CA GLY A 47 -23.07 -12.60 11.49
C GLY A 47 -23.61 -12.25 10.12
N ALA A 48 -23.92 -10.97 9.91
CA ALA A 48 -24.46 -10.47 8.66
C ALA A 48 -23.36 -10.40 7.57
N PRO A 49 -23.72 -10.58 6.29
CA PRO A 49 -22.77 -10.44 5.18
C PRO A 49 -22.16 -9.01 5.15
N THR A 50 -20.93 -8.91 4.74
CA THR A 50 -20.29 -7.61 4.52
C THR A 50 -20.66 -7.09 3.15
N ILE A 51 -21.24 -5.89 3.09
CA ILE A 51 -21.54 -5.20 1.84
C ILE A 51 -20.44 -4.15 1.62
N THR A 52 -19.66 -4.28 0.54
CA THR A 52 -18.54 -3.40 0.25
C THR A 52 -18.38 -3.13 -1.23
N ASN A 53 -17.78 -1.99 -1.57
CA ASN A 53 -17.31 -1.65 -2.92
C ASN A 53 -15.77 -1.54 -2.97
N ASP A 54 -15.07 -1.84 -1.87
CA ASP A 54 -13.61 -1.87 -1.87
C ASP A 54 -13.07 -3.11 -2.58
N GLY A 55 -12.41 -2.89 -3.73
CA GLY A 55 -11.85 -3.97 -4.55
C GLY A 55 -10.82 -4.82 -3.79
N SER A 56 -10.05 -4.24 -2.88
CA SER A 56 -9.04 -4.99 -2.12
C SER A 56 -9.67 -5.97 -1.14
N THR A 57 -10.74 -5.58 -0.47
CA THR A 57 -11.51 -6.44 0.44
C THR A 57 -12.18 -7.57 -0.32
N ILE A 58 -12.81 -7.25 -1.46
CA ILE A 58 -13.46 -8.25 -2.30
C ILE A 58 -12.46 -9.30 -2.79
N VAL A 59 -11.32 -8.86 -3.34
CA VAL A 59 -10.29 -9.77 -3.89
C VAL A 59 -9.72 -10.71 -2.83
N LYS A 60 -9.52 -10.24 -1.60
CA LYS A 60 -9.01 -11.08 -0.50
C LYS A 60 -9.93 -12.24 -0.16
N ASP A 61 -11.24 -12.02 -0.23
CA ASP A 61 -12.25 -12.97 0.20
C ASP A 61 -12.56 -14.04 -0.86
N ILE A 62 -12.26 -13.79 -2.14
CA ILE A 62 -12.55 -14.72 -3.23
C ILE A 62 -11.60 -15.90 -3.20
N SER A 63 -12.16 -17.11 -3.19
CA SER A 63 -11.46 -18.38 -3.40
C SER A 63 -12.34 -19.32 -4.22
N LEU A 64 -11.76 -20.01 -5.19
CA LEU A 64 -12.47 -20.94 -6.04
C LEU A 64 -12.18 -22.37 -5.60
N LYS A 65 -13.16 -23.28 -5.79
CA LYS A 65 -13.00 -24.71 -5.47
C LYS A 65 -11.98 -25.38 -6.39
N ASP A 66 -12.04 -25.05 -7.67
CA ASP A 66 -11.08 -25.54 -8.65
C ASP A 66 -9.69 -24.97 -8.36
N GLN A 67 -8.72 -25.86 -8.15
CA GLN A 67 -7.38 -25.48 -7.74
C GLN A 67 -6.62 -24.67 -8.80
N TYR A 68 -6.81 -24.96 -10.09
CA TYR A 68 -6.10 -24.26 -11.17
C TYR A 68 -6.69 -22.88 -11.42
N LYS A 69 -8.02 -22.75 -11.42
CA LYS A 69 -8.68 -21.43 -11.43
C LYS A 69 -8.31 -20.62 -10.21
N ASN A 70 -8.20 -21.26 -9.04
CA ASN A 70 -7.78 -20.59 -7.81
C ASN A 70 -6.32 -20.11 -7.86
N MET A 71 -5.43 -20.79 -8.61
CA MET A 71 -4.09 -20.25 -8.91
C MET A 71 -4.19 -18.93 -9.67
N GLY A 72 -5.07 -18.81 -10.67
CA GLY A 72 -5.34 -17.55 -11.37
C GLY A 72 -5.86 -16.44 -10.45
N VAL A 73 -6.79 -16.79 -9.54
CA VAL A 73 -7.25 -15.88 -8.49
C VAL A 73 -6.10 -15.41 -7.60
N SER A 74 -5.21 -16.33 -7.20
CA SER A 74 -4.06 -16.02 -6.34
C SER A 74 -3.07 -15.06 -7.01
N MET A 75 -2.84 -15.23 -8.32
CA MET A 75 -2.03 -14.29 -9.11
C MET A 75 -2.67 -12.88 -9.16
N GLY A 76 -3.99 -12.80 -9.30
CA GLY A 76 -4.72 -11.53 -9.19
C GLY A 76 -4.62 -10.89 -7.81
N LYS A 77 -4.68 -11.70 -6.74
CA LYS A 77 -4.47 -11.24 -5.35
C LYS A 77 -3.08 -10.61 -5.14
N GLU A 78 -2.04 -11.17 -5.75
CA GLU A 78 -0.69 -10.61 -5.65
C GLU A 78 -0.61 -9.21 -6.29
N VAL A 79 -1.24 -9.00 -7.44
CA VAL A 79 -1.31 -7.68 -8.08
C VAL A 79 -2.00 -6.67 -7.17
N VAL A 80 -3.13 -7.05 -6.57
CA VAL A 80 -3.87 -6.20 -5.62
C VAL A 80 -3.04 -5.86 -4.39
N GLN A 81 -2.31 -6.86 -3.84
CA GLN A 81 -1.44 -6.66 -2.70
C GLN A 81 -0.31 -5.66 -3.01
N LYS A 82 0.37 -5.81 -4.14
CA LYS A 82 1.42 -4.87 -4.58
C LYS A 82 0.88 -3.45 -4.80
N MET A 83 -0.33 -3.32 -5.39
CA MET A 83 -0.98 -2.02 -5.53
C MET A 83 -1.26 -1.35 -4.19
N LYS A 84 -1.78 -2.12 -3.22
CA LYS A 84 -2.07 -1.63 -1.89
C LYS A 84 -0.81 -1.17 -1.15
N GLU A 85 0.28 -1.92 -1.25
CA GLU A 85 1.57 -1.58 -0.67
C GLU A 85 2.17 -0.30 -1.29
N ALA A 86 2.10 -0.16 -2.62
CA ALA A 86 2.76 0.93 -3.33
C ALA A 86 1.97 2.26 -3.34
N CYS A 87 0.64 2.18 -3.38
CA CYS A 87 -0.23 3.34 -3.59
C CYS A 87 -1.41 3.42 -2.62
N GLY A 88 -1.78 2.32 -1.97
CA GLY A 88 -2.98 2.22 -1.14
C GLY A 88 -4.31 2.31 -1.91
N ASP A 89 -4.26 2.51 -3.23
CA ASP A 89 -5.43 2.71 -4.12
C ASP A 89 -5.19 2.06 -5.49
N GLY A 90 -6.21 2.02 -6.36
CA GLY A 90 -6.13 1.55 -7.75
C GLY A 90 -6.21 0.03 -7.93
N THR A 91 -6.56 -0.72 -6.90
CA THR A 91 -6.63 -2.19 -6.90
C THR A 91 -7.60 -2.75 -7.93
N THR A 92 -8.82 -2.20 -8.00
CA THR A 92 -9.85 -2.58 -9.00
C THR A 92 -9.37 -2.33 -10.43
N ARG A 93 -8.72 -1.20 -10.66
CA ARG A 93 -8.18 -0.82 -11.97
C ARG A 93 -7.08 -1.77 -12.42
N ALA A 94 -6.16 -2.13 -11.52
CA ALA A 94 -5.07 -3.07 -11.82
C ALA A 94 -5.62 -4.47 -12.15
N THR A 95 -6.62 -4.95 -11.42
CA THR A 95 -7.27 -6.25 -11.67
C THR A 95 -7.99 -6.27 -13.02
N LEU A 96 -8.67 -5.17 -13.37
CA LEU A 96 -9.34 -5.04 -14.67
C LEU A 96 -8.34 -5.04 -15.83
N LEU A 97 -7.23 -4.31 -15.69
CA LEU A 97 -6.14 -4.31 -16.68
C LEU A 97 -5.51 -5.70 -16.82
N LEU A 98 -5.29 -6.41 -15.70
CA LEU A 98 -4.78 -7.78 -15.72
C LEU A 98 -5.70 -8.70 -16.53
N GLY A 99 -7.01 -8.68 -16.26
CA GLY A 99 -7.99 -9.46 -16.98
C GLY A 99 -7.97 -9.19 -18.48
N ALA A 100 -7.93 -7.91 -18.88
CA ALA A 100 -7.89 -7.50 -20.27
C ALA A 100 -6.60 -7.90 -20.98
N LEU A 101 -5.44 -7.79 -20.32
CA LEU A 101 -4.14 -8.18 -20.86
C LEU A 101 -4.05 -9.69 -21.07
N VAL A 102 -4.44 -10.48 -20.07
CA VAL A 102 -4.38 -11.95 -20.14
C VAL A 102 -5.37 -12.49 -21.20
N GLU A 103 -6.62 -12.00 -21.21
CA GLU A 103 -7.62 -12.44 -22.19
C GLU A 103 -7.17 -12.17 -23.63
N ASN A 104 -6.65 -10.98 -23.92
CA ASN A 104 -6.17 -10.66 -25.27
C ASN A 104 -4.87 -11.40 -25.61
N GLY A 105 -3.99 -11.59 -24.63
CA GLY A 105 -2.73 -12.30 -24.82
C GLY A 105 -2.93 -13.79 -25.17
N ILE A 106 -3.79 -14.49 -24.44
CA ILE A 106 -4.08 -15.91 -24.69
C ILE A 106 -4.70 -16.11 -26.06
N LYS A 107 -5.63 -15.26 -26.51
CA LYS A 107 -6.22 -15.32 -27.85
C LYS A 107 -5.16 -15.28 -28.96
N VAL A 108 -4.14 -14.47 -28.77
CA VAL A 108 -3.05 -14.30 -29.74
C VAL A 108 -2.08 -15.48 -29.70
N ILE A 109 -1.76 -16.00 -28.51
CA ILE A 109 -0.89 -17.17 -28.35
C ILE A 109 -1.57 -18.42 -28.93
N ALA A 110 -2.86 -18.64 -28.68
CA ALA A 110 -3.65 -19.71 -29.29
C ALA A 110 -3.69 -19.62 -30.82
N SER A 111 -3.50 -18.40 -31.38
CA SER A 111 -3.37 -18.21 -32.82
C SER A 111 -1.94 -18.43 -33.37
N GLY A 112 -1.00 -18.90 -32.53
CA GLY A 112 0.35 -19.31 -32.91
C GLY A 112 1.45 -18.27 -32.68
N ALA A 113 1.17 -17.17 -32.00
CA ALA A 113 2.21 -16.19 -31.64
C ALA A 113 3.11 -16.72 -30.49
N SER A 114 4.40 -16.37 -30.53
CA SER A 114 5.37 -16.74 -29.51
C SER A 114 5.08 -16.04 -28.17
N PRO A 115 4.79 -16.77 -27.08
CA PRO A 115 4.51 -16.16 -25.76
C PRO A 115 5.63 -15.22 -25.29
N ILE A 116 6.88 -15.61 -25.51
CA ILE A 116 8.07 -14.83 -25.09
C ILE A 116 8.15 -13.52 -25.89
N SER A 117 7.91 -13.56 -27.21
CA SER A 117 7.95 -12.37 -28.06
C SER A 117 6.79 -11.43 -27.75
N VAL A 118 5.59 -11.97 -27.52
CA VAL A 118 4.41 -11.21 -27.07
C VAL A 118 4.71 -10.49 -25.76
N LYS A 119 5.26 -11.21 -24.76
CA LYS A 119 5.66 -10.62 -23.49
C LYS A 119 6.66 -9.47 -23.66
N ARG A 120 7.69 -9.63 -24.49
CA ARG A 120 8.66 -8.55 -24.76
C ARG A 120 7.97 -7.31 -25.37
N GLY A 121 6.99 -7.53 -26.24
CA GLY A 121 6.18 -6.46 -26.80
C GLY A 121 5.35 -5.73 -25.76
N ILE A 122 4.76 -6.49 -24.83
CA ILE A 122 4.03 -5.96 -23.67
C ILE A 122 4.96 -5.09 -22.82
N ASP A 123 6.14 -5.58 -22.43
CA ASP A 123 7.08 -4.86 -21.61
C ASP A 123 7.49 -3.51 -22.25
N LYS A 124 7.84 -3.51 -23.54
CA LYS A 124 8.19 -2.29 -24.29
C LYS A 124 7.05 -1.29 -24.39
N ALA A 125 5.82 -1.78 -24.56
CA ALA A 125 4.65 -0.92 -24.64
C ALA A 125 4.33 -0.26 -23.28
N VAL A 126 4.43 -1.03 -22.19
CA VAL A 126 4.23 -0.52 -20.82
C VAL A 126 5.24 0.58 -20.52
N ASP A 127 6.52 0.37 -20.82
CA ASP A 127 7.56 1.39 -20.63
C ASP A 127 7.27 2.68 -21.41
N ALA A 128 6.78 2.57 -22.64
CA ALA A 128 6.42 3.72 -23.47
C ALA A 128 5.21 4.47 -22.89
N ILE A 129 4.18 3.75 -22.47
CA ILE A 129 2.96 4.32 -21.90
C ILE A 129 3.26 4.98 -20.55
N VAL A 130 4.04 4.35 -19.67
CA VAL A 130 4.45 4.93 -18.38
C VAL A 130 5.19 6.24 -18.57
N LYS A 131 6.15 6.29 -19.49
CA LYS A 131 6.86 7.53 -19.85
C LYS A 131 5.93 8.61 -20.40
N GLU A 132 4.90 8.23 -21.13
CA GLU A 132 3.93 9.20 -21.67
C GLU A 132 2.99 9.73 -20.57
N ILE A 133 2.59 8.88 -19.60
CA ILE A 133 1.84 9.31 -18.41
C ILE A 133 2.67 10.31 -17.59
N ASP A 134 3.98 10.07 -17.41
CA ASP A 134 4.86 11.01 -16.71
C ASP A 134 4.90 12.40 -17.37
N LYS A 135 4.85 12.45 -18.70
CA LYS A 135 4.80 13.74 -19.45
C LYS A 135 3.46 14.44 -19.32
N GLN A 136 2.37 13.69 -19.19
CA GLN A 136 1.01 14.23 -19.02
C GLN A 136 0.74 14.68 -17.59
N ALA A 137 1.53 14.22 -16.62
CA ALA A 137 1.32 14.49 -15.21
C ALA A 137 1.47 15.98 -14.89
N ILE A 138 0.45 16.55 -14.27
CA ILE A 138 0.39 17.93 -13.81
C ILE A 138 0.81 17.94 -12.32
N PRO A 139 1.90 18.64 -11.95
CA PRO A 139 2.34 18.71 -10.55
C PRO A 139 1.31 19.39 -9.65
N VAL A 140 1.11 18.86 -8.45
CA VAL A 140 0.22 19.43 -7.42
C VAL A 140 1.01 20.40 -6.55
N GLN A 141 0.67 21.68 -6.62
CA GLN A 141 1.44 22.74 -5.97
C GLN A 141 0.68 23.48 -4.87
N SER A 142 -0.62 23.71 -5.05
CA SER A 142 -1.43 24.55 -4.15
C SER A 142 -2.31 23.74 -3.19
N ASP A 143 -2.62 24.33 -2.03
CA ASP A 143 -3.57 23.77 -1.05
C ASP A 143 -4.96 23.56 -1.66
N ARG A 144 -5.36 24.42 -2.60
CA ARG A 144 -6.65 24.30 -3.31
C ARG A 144 -6.70 23.06 -4.19
N GLU A 145 -5.60 22.74 -4.88
CA GLU A 145 -5.50 21.52 -5.68
C GLU A 145 -5.53 20.28 -4.78
N ILE A 146 -4.81 20.32 -3.64
CA ILE A 146 -4.83 19.24 -2.64
C ILE A 146 -6.26 18.99 -2.15
N LEU A 147 -7.01 20.04 -1.82
CA LEU A 147 -8.41 19.93 -1.40
C LEU A 147 -9.29 19.32 -2.50
N SER A 148 -9.14 19.78 -3.74
CA SER A 148 -9.90 19.24 -4.87
C SER A 148 -9.62 17.74 -5.08
N ILE A 149 -8.35 17.34 -5.03
CA ILE A 149 -7.93 15.93 -5.15
C ILE A 149 -8.48 15.10 -4.00
N ALA A 150 -8.38 15.58 -2.76
CA ALA A 150 -8.89 14.89 -1.59
C ALA A 150 -10.41 14.68 -1.65
N ASN A 151 -11.16 15.67 -2.14
CA ASN A 151 -12.60 15.56 -2.33
C ASN A 151 -12.97 14.51 -3.40
N VAL A 152 -12.24 14.49 -4.53
CA VAL A 152 -12.43 13.49 -5.59
C VAL A 152 -12.09 12.09 -5.06
N ALA A 153 -10.97 11.93 -4.38
CA ALA A 153 -10.54 10.68 -3.78
C ALA A 153 -11.53 10.18 -2.71
N ALA A 154 -12.22 11.10 -2.02
CA ALA A 154 -13.29 10.81 -1.08
C ALA A 154 -14.66 10.55 -1.74
N SER A 155 -14.69 10.33 -3.06
CA SER A 155 -15.93 10.13 -3.83
C SER A 155 -16.94 11.27 -3.66
N GLY A 156 -16.44 12.51 -3.58
CA GLY A 156 -17.25 13.72 -3.42
C GLY A 156 -17.75 13.99 -1.99
N ARG A 157 -17.30 13.24 -0.99
CA ARG A 157 -17.62 13.52 0.42
C ARG A 157 -16.72 14.64 0.95
N GLU A 158 -17.21 15.87 0.89
CA GLU A 158 -16.46 17.08 1.29
C GLU A 158 -15.92 17.04 2.72
N GLU A 159 -16.66 16.44 3.66
CA GLU A 159 -16.21 16.27 5.05
C GLU A 159 -14.87 15.50 5.10
N VAL A 160 -14.77 14.40 4.37
CA VAL A 160 -13.57 13.55 4.32
C VAL A 160 -12.42 14.28 3.63
N GLY A 161 -12.67 14.82 2.45
CA GLY A 161 -11.64 15.50 1.67
C GLY A 161 -11.10 16.75 2.35
N SER A 162 -11.96 17.55 2.97
CA SER A 162 -11.57 18.76 3.72
C SER A 162 -10.69 18.40 4.92
N MET A 163 -11.04 17.35 5.66
CA MET A 163 -10.26 16.92 6.82
C MET A 163 -8.88 16.39 6.42
N ILE A 164 -8.78 15.66 5.31
CA ILE A 164 -7.49 15.19 4.76
C ILE A 164 -6.64 16.36 4.29
N ALA A 165 -7.22 17.31 3.56
CA ALA A 165 -6.50 18.50 3.10
C ALA A 165 -6.00 19.35 4.28
N GLU A 166 -6.83 19.51 5.32
CA GLU A 166 -6.43 20.20 6.55
C GLU A 166 -5.29 19.47 7.27
N ALA A 167 -5.36 18.14 7.38
CA ALA A 167 -4.31 17.33 7.96
C ALA A 167 -2.98 17.51 7.19
N ILE A 168 -3.01 17.42 5.84
CA ILE A 168 -1.84 17.62 5.00
C ILE A 168 -1.27 19.05 5.17
N LYS A 169 -2.14 20.05 5.26
CA LYS A 169 -1.71 21.45 5.49
C LYS A 169 -1.01 21.62 6.83
N LYS A 170 -1.50 20.96 7.90
CA LYS A 170 -0.92 21.05 9.25
C LYS A 170 0.44 20.37 9.36
N VAL A 171 0.62 19.17 8.77
CA VAL A 171 1.87 18.40 8.86
C VAL A 171 2.81 18.62 7.68
N GLY A 172 2.36 19.30 6.62
CA GLY A 172 3.10 19.46 5.36
C GLY A 172 2.96 18.24 4.44
N LYS A 173 3.42 18.39 3.18
CA LYS A 173 3.28 17.37 2.12
C LYS A 173 3.92 16.02 2.49
N ASN A 174 5.01 16.04 3.24
CA ASN A 174 5.77 14.86 3.68
C ASN A 174 5.42 14.44 5.12
N GLY A 175 4.46 15.11 5.75
CA GLY A 175 4.06 14.87 7.12
C GLY A 175 3.34 13.54 7.32
N VAL A 176 3.35 13.07 8.56
CA VAL A 176 2.70 11.81 8.94
C VAL A 176 1.25 12.07 9.30
N ILE A 177 0.35 11.33 8.66
CA ILE A 177 -1.07 11.32 8.95
C ILE A 177 -1.48 9.88 9.20
N THR A 178 -2.12 9.61 10.33
CA THR A 178 -2.67 8.30 10.69
C THR A 178 -4.18 8.38 10.82
N ILE A 179 -4.85 7.27 10.55
CA ILE A 179 -6.30 7.16 10.65
C ILE A 179 -6.61 6.11 11.69
N GLU A 180 -7.32 6.50 12.74
CA GLU A 180 -7.68 5.66 13.87
C GLU A 180 -9.19 5.61 14.07
N GLU A 181 -9.66 4.67 14.87
CA GLU A 181 -11.05 4.59 15.28
C GLU A 181 -11.27 5.46 16.50
N ALA A 182 -12.27 6.33 16.45
CA ALA A 182 -12.71 7.09 17.60
C ALA A 182 -13.52 6.21 18.55
N LYS A 183 -13.49 6.53 19.83
CA LYS A 183 -14.40 5.91 20.83
C LYS A 183 -15.81 6.50 20.78
N GLY A 184 -15.99 7.61 20.08
CA GLY A 184 -17.25 8.33 19.94
C GLY A 184 -17.79 8.33 18.51
N THR A 185 -18.88 9.06 18.29
CA THR A 185 -19.55 9.16 17.00
C THR A 185 -18.97 10.24 16.08
N GLU A 186 -18.24 11.19 16.62
CA GLU A 186 -17.68 12.32 15.87
C GLU A 186 -16.29 11.98 15.32
N THR A 187 -16.03 12.45 14.09
CA THR A 187 -14.71 12.36 13.48
C THR A 187 -13.92 13.62 13.81
N THR A 188 -12.70 13.45 14.35
CA THR A 188 -11.84 14.55 14.79
C THR A 188 -10.47 14.50 14.13
N LEU A 189 -9.85 15.69 13.95
CA LEU A 189 -8.46 15.83 13.54
C LEU A 189 -7.65 16.42 14.70
N GLU A 190 -6.71 15.66 15.20
CA GLU A 190 -5.83 16.05 16.28
C GLU A 190 -4.37 16.08 15.82
N MET A 191 -3.60 17.01 16.37
CA MET A 191 -2.15 17.01 16.23
C MET A 191 -1.54 16.43 17.50
N VAL A 192 -0.75 15.38 17.36
CA VAL A 192 -0.04 14.74 18.47
C VAL A 192 1.46 14.81 18.26
N GLU A 193 2.22 14.86 19.35
CA GLU A 193 3.66 14.69 19.28
C GLU A 193 4.00 13.29 18.79
N GLY A 194 4.94 13.18 17.87
CA GLY A 194 5.28 11.88 17.31
C GLY A 194 6.35 11.96 16.25
N MET A 195 6.84 10.79 15.88
CA MET A 195 7.87 10.65 14.87
C MET A 195 7.62 9.43 13.99
N ARG A 196 7.93 9.54 12.71
CA ARG A 196 8.00 8.42 11.78
C ARG A 196 9.42 8.28 11.24
N PHE A 197 9.90 7.05 11.17
CA PHE A 197 11.17 6.71 10.51
C PHE A 197 11.04 5.51 9.58
N ASP A 198 11.93 5.45 8.59
CA ASP A 198 11.86 4.51 7.46
C ASP A 198 12.55 3.18 7.81
N ARG A 199 12.01 2.49 8.80
CA ARG A 199 12.35 1.12 9.17
C ARG A 199 11.09 0.42 9.66
N GLY A 200 10.77 -0.72 9.05
CA GLY A 200 9.65 -1.56 9.45
C GLY A 200 10.07 -2.72 10.36
N TYR A 201 9.15 -3.63 10.60
CA TYR A 201 9.43 -4.82 11.41
C TYR A 201 10.50 -5.72 10.78
N ILE A 202 11.35 -6.33 11.61
CA ILE A 202 12.40 -7.26 11.15
C ILE A 202 11.79 -8.57 10.63
N SER A 203 10.63 -8.97 11.17
CA SER A 203 9.93 -10.19 10.78
C SER A 203 8.42 -9.95 10.71
N SER A 204 7.79 -10.46 9.66
CA SER A 204 6.33 -10.43 9.50
C SER A 204 5.57 -11.22 10.58
N TYR A 205 6.23 -12.13 11.25
CA TYR A 205 5.66 -12.85 12.38
C TYR A 205 5.35 -11.97 13.58
N PHE A 206 5.87 -10.75 13.65
CA PHE A 206 5.50 -9.76 14.66
C PHE A 206 4.15 -9.09 14.40
N CYS A 207 3.58 -9.18 13.20
CA CYS A 207 2.30 -8.55 12.87
C CYS A 207 1.21 -8.93 13.88
N THR A 208 0.48 -7.92 14.35
CA THR A 208 -0.71 -8.06 15.19
C THR A 208 -1.97 -8.07 14.35
N ASN A 209 -1.94 -7.35 13.22
CA ASN A 209 -2.97 -7.35 12.20
C ASN A 209 -2.42 -8.02 10.93
N VAL A 210 -2.83 -9.26 10.70
CA VAL A 210 -2.36 -10.06 9.56
C VAL A 210 -2.92 -9.54 8.23
N ASP A 211 -4.15 -9.02 8.23
CA ASP A 211 -4.79 -8.51 7.00
C ASP A 211 -4.10 -7.25 6.47
N LYS A 212 -3.67 -6.37 7.38
CA LYS A 212 -2.95 -5.14 7.04
C LYS A 212 -1.43 -5.32 7.04
N MET A 213 -0.93 -6.48 7.47
CA MET A 213 0.50 -6.73 7.68
C MET A 213 1.14 -5.62 8.52
N THR A 214 0.49 -5.27 9.65
CA THR A 214 0.95 -4.22 10.57
C THR A 214 1.10 -4.74 12.00
N VAL A 215 1.99 -4.10 12.75
CA VAL A 215 2.09 -4.25 14.20
C VAL A 215 1.48 -3.00 14.84
N GLU A 216 0.48 -3.17 15.66
CA GLU A 216 -0.14 -2.12 16.45
C GLU A 216 0.09 -2.41 17.93
N MET A 217 0.65 -1.45 18.67
CA MET A 217 0.96 -1.56 20.08
C MET A 217 0.38 -0.37 20.83
N GLU A 218 -0.44 -0.65 21.83
CA GLU A 218 -0.97 0.36 22.75
C GLU A 218 -0.13 0.41 24.03
N ASN A 219 0.21 1.60 24.48
CA ASN A 219 1.02 1.87 25.68
C ASN A 219 2.31 1.03 25.75
N PRO A 220 3.09 0.90 24.66
CA PRO A 220 4.28 0.06 24.65
C PRO A 220 5.40 0.66 25.49
N GLN A 221 6.28 -0.21 25.97
CA GLN A 221 7.63 0.14 26.39
C GLN A 221 8.57 0.04 25.20
N ILE A 222 9.58 0.91 25.16
CA ILE A 222 10.51 1.03 24.03
C ILE A 222 11.93 0.85 24.54
N LEU A 223 12.62 -0.12 24.00
CA LEU A 223 14.03 -0.40 24.29
C LEU A 223 14.90 0.05 23.10
N LEU A 224 15.83 0.97 23.34
CA LEU A 224 16.71 1.54 22.33
C LEU A 224 18.13 1.05 22.51
N ILE A 225 18.71 0.41 21.48
CA ILE A 225 20.02 -0.24 21.57
C ILE A 225 20.88 0.13 20.35
N ASP A 226 22.05 0.72 20.58
CA ASP A 226 22.99 1.06 19.51
C ASP A 226 24.02 -0.03 19.28
N ARG A 227 23.58 -1.27 19.13
CA ARG A 227 24.40 -2.42 18.70
C ARG A 227 23.55 -3.56 18.17
N LYS A 228 24.19 -4.54 17.56
CA LYS A 228 23.55 -5.79 17.13
C LYS A 228 23.32 -6.72 18.32
N ILE A 229 22.21 -7.47 18.24
CA ILE A 229 21.83 -8.47 19.23
C ILE A 229 21.70 -9.82 18.54
N ASN A 230 22.58 -10.74 18.91
CA ASN A 230 22.59 -12.10 18.36
C ASN A 230 22.13 -13.15 19.37
N SER A 231 22.25 -12.87 20.67
CA SER A 231 21.90 -13.79 21.74
C SER A 231 20.73 -13.31 22.57
N ILE A 232 19.73 -14.17 22.75
CA ILE A 232 18.55 -13.87 23.60
C ILE A 232 18.93 -13.65 25.06
N HIS A 233 20.01 -14.27 25.54
CA HIS A 233 20.45 -14.17 26.95
C HIS A 233 20.67 -12.73 27.40
N GLU A 234 21.04 -11.84 26.47
CA GLU A 234 21.24 -10.43 26.78
C GLU A 234 19.92 -9.69 27.05
N LEU A 235 18.82 -10.16 26.47
CA LEU A 235 17.50 -9.55 26.56
C LEU A 235 16.65 -10.14 27.71
N ILE A 236 17.02 -11.31 28.27
CA ILE A 236 16.21 -12.01 29.26
C ILE A 236 15.77 -11.11 30.43
N PRO A 237 16.64 -10.31 31.07
CA PRO A 237 16.25 -9.48 32.20
C PRO A 237 15.15 -8.46 31.83
N VAL A 238 15.29 -7.82 30.67
CA VAL A 238 14.31 -6.85 30.18
C VAL A 238 13.00 -7.53 29.81
N LEU A 239 13.08 -8.66 29.10
CA LEU A 239 11.90 -9.43 28.70
C LEU A 239 11.11 -9.91 29.92
N GLN A 240 11.78 -10.36 30.98
CA GLN A 240 11.12 -10.76 32.24
C GLN A 240 10.47 -9.57 32.93
N ALA A 241 11.16 -8.42 33.00
CA ALA A 241 10.61 -7.22 33.61
C ALA A 241 9.36 -6.73 32.86
N VAL A 242 9.39 -6.72 31.52
CA VAL A 242 8.26 -6.28 30.70
C VAL A 242 7.12 -7.29 30.73
N ALA A 243 7.41 -8.59 30.67
CA ALA A 243 6.41 -9.65 30.78
C ALA A 243 5.61 -9.55 32.08
N ALA A 244 6.26 -9.22 33.20
CA ALA A 244 5.60 -9.01 34.49
C ALA A 244 4.58 -7.85 34.48
N THR A 245 4.77 -6.85 33.60
CA THR A 245 3.84 -5.69 33.45
C THR A 245 2.68 -5.99 32.50
N GLY A 246 2.77 -7.03 31.67
CA GLY A 246 1.81 -7.37 30.61
C GLY A 246 1.77 -6.36 29.46
N ARG A 247 2.67 -5.36 29.43
CA ARG A 247 2.76 -4.32 28.39
C ARG A 247 3.42 -4.86 27.13
N HIS A 248 3.21 -4.17 26.02
CA HIS A 248 3.94 -4.41 24.77
C HIS A 248 5.39 -3.90 24.89
N LEU A 249 6.32 -4.58 24.24
CA LEU A 249 7.71 -4.14 24.11
C LEU A 249 8.07 -3.96 22.63
N LEU A 250 8.50 -2.75 22.27
CA LEU A 250 9.21 -2.50 21.01
C LEU A 250 10.71 -2.45 21.27
N ILE A 251 11.47 -3.25 20.53
CA ILE A 251 12.94 -3.23 20.55
C ILE A 251 13.42 -2.53 19.26
N ILE A 252 14.19 -1.46 19.41
CA ILE A 252 14.82 -0.75 18.31
C ILE A 252 16.33 -0.95 18.49
N ALA A 253 16.95 -1.73 17.62
CA ALA A 253 18.37 -2.07 17.67
C ALA A 253 19.03 -1.90 16.31
N GLU A 254 20.37 -1.84 16.26
CA GLU A 254 21.09 -1.85 14.98
C GLU A 254 20.64 -3.03 14.10
N ASP A 255 20.62 -4.22 14.66
CA ASP A 255 20.03 -5.43 14.09
C ASP A 255 19.71 -6.45 15.19
N ILE A 256 18.77 -7.36 14.90
CA ILE A 256 18.47 -8.52 15.75
C ILE A 256 18.45 -9.74 14.85
N GLU A 257 19.38 -10.67 15.11
CA GLU A 257 19.62 -11.82 14.25
C GLU A 257 19.70 -13.12 15.08
N GLY A 258 19.79 -14.23 14.37
CA GLY A 258 20.09 -15.55 14.94
C GLY A 258 19.11 -16.01 16.02
N ASP A 259 19.68 -16.47 17.14
CA ASP A 259 18.92 -17.02 18.28
C ASP A 259 18.00 -15.98 18.95
N ALA A 260 18.43 -14.73 19.02
CA ALA A 260 17.63 -13.66 19.60
C ALA A 260 16.32 -13.44 18.82
N LEU A 261 16.39 -13.32 17.49
CA LEU A 261 15.22 -13.12 16.65
C LEU A 261 14.28 -14.32 16.70
N SER A 262 14.82 -15.53 16.56
CA SER A 262 14.05 -16.76 16.56
C SER A 262 13.26 -16.94 17.87
N THR A 263 13.91 -16.67 18.99
CA THR A 263 13.29 -16.79 20.32
C THR A 263 12.21 -15.73 20.54
N LEU A 264 12.42 -14.48 20.12
CA LEU A 264 11.39 -13.43 20.21
C LEU A 264 10.16 -13.80 19.39
N VAL A 265 10.35 -14.28 18.14
CA VAL A 265 9.25 -14.71 17.26
C VAL A 265 8.47 -15.87 17.88
N VAL A 266 9.15 -16.92 18.37
CA VAL A 266 8.50 -18.08 18.97
C VAL A 266 7.67 -17.69 20.20
N ASN A 267 8.21 -16.85 21.08
CA ASN A 267 7.49 -16.41 22.28
C ASN A 267 6.31 -15.48 21.94
N LYS A 268 6.43 -14.64 20.91
CA LYS A 268 5.31 -13.85 20.41
C LYS A 268 4.20 -14.74 19.84
N LEU A 269 4.54 -15.74 19.03
CA LEU A 269 3.56 -16.67 18.46
C LEU A 269 2.87 -17.52 19.52
N ARG A 270 3.59 -17.88 20.60
CA ARG A 270 3.01 -18.57 21.77
C ARG A 270 2.15 -17.65 22.66
N GLY A 271 2.13 -16.35 22.41
CA GLY A 271 1.40 -15.37 23.22
C GLY A 271 2.04 -15.08 24.59
N THR A 272 3.24 -15.61 24.86
CA THR A 272 3.96 -15.38 26.14
C THR A 272 4.59 -13.99 26.22
N LEU A 273 4.93 -13.40 25.06
CA LEU A 273 5.47 -12.05 24.96
C LEU A 273 4.69 -11.23 23.93
N LYS A 274 4.39 -9.99 24.29
CA LYS A 274 3.85 -8.99 23.36
C LYS A 274 5.00 -8.12 22.86
N VAL A 275 5.75 -8.60 21.87
CA VAL A 275 7.00 -7.98 21.41
C VAL A 275 7.02 -7.78 19.91
N ALA A 276 7.68 -6.71 19.46
CA ALA A 276 8.13 -6.55 18.10
C ALA A 276 9.54 -5.95 18.09
N ALA A 277 10.22 -6.10 16.96
CA ALA A 277 11.56 -5.62 16.76
C ALA A 277 11.69 -4.91 15.41
N VAL A 278 12.39 -3.77 15.41
CA VAL A 278 12.69 -2.98 14.22
C VAL A 278 14.17 -2.61 14.21
N LYS A 279 14.72 -2.41 13.01
CA LYS A 279 16.08 -1.87 12.87
C LYS A 279 16.11 -0.39 13.17
N ALA A 280 17.18 0.07 13.83
CA ALA A 280 17.39 1.48 14.06
C ALA A 280 17.55 2.24 12.73
N PRO A 281 16.99 3.45 12.61
CA PRO A 281 17.13 4.25 11.41
C PRO A 281 18.54 4.84 11.26
N GLY A 282 19.03 4.96 10.02
CA GLY A 282 20.35 5.48 9.72
C GLY A 282 21.48 4.46 9.90
N PHE A 283 22.72 4.95 9.75
CA PHE A 283 23.97 4.17 9.88
C PHE A 283 25.03 5.02 10.60
N GLY A 284 25.95 4.37 11.35
CA GLY A 284 27.04 5.03 12.05
C GLY A 284 26.55 6.14 12.99
N ASP A 285 27.20 7.30 12.98
CA ASP A 285 26.86 8.43 13.86
C ASP A 285 25.43 8.97 13.65
N ARG A 286 24.89 8.85 12.43
CA ARG A 286 23.49 9.22 12.16
C ARG A 286 22.51 8.29 12.87
N ARG A 287 22.80 6.99 12.94
CA ARG A 287 21.99 6.04 13.70
C ARG A 287 21.96 6.41 15.18
N LYS A 288 23.13 6.73 15.77
CA LYS A 288 23.23 7.18 17.16
C LYS A 288 22.37 8.41 17.40
N ALA A 289 22.53 9.43 16.55
CA ALA A 289 21.77 10.67 16.66
C ALA A 289 20.26 10.46 16.53
N MET A 290 19.82 9.57 15.65
CA MET A 290 18.40 9.25 15.50
C MET A 290 17.86 8.41 16.66
N LEU A 291 18.63 7.51 17.23
CA LEU A 291 18.26 6.79 18.45
C LEU A 291 18.12 7.75 19.64
N GLU A 292 19.00 8.75 19.77
CA GLU A 292 18.88 9.81 20.77
C GLU A 292 17.62 10.67 20.56
N ASP A 293 17.28 11.00 19.31
CA ASP A 293 16.06 11.73 18.99
C ASP A 293 14.81 10.96 19.43
N ILE A 294 14.81 9.63 19.19
CA ILE A 294 13.73 8.73 19.64
C ILE A 294 13.72 8.62 21.18
N ALA A 295 14.89 8.56 21.82
CA ALA A 295 14.98 8.51 23.27
C ALA A 295 14.38 9.76 23.92
N VAL A 296 14.71 10.94 23.40
CA VAL A 296 14.14 12.21 23.88
C VAL A 296 12.63 12.26 23.68
N LEU A 297 12.15 11.81 22.51
CA LEU A 297 10.71 11.78 22.21
C LEU A 297 9.94 10.84 23.12
N THR A 298 10.51 9.70 23.48
CA THR A 298 9.84 8.63 24.24
C THR A 298 10.14 8.64 25.73
N GLY A 299 11.04 9.53 26.16
CA GLY A 299 11.47 9.64 27.56
C GLY A 299 12.34 8.48 28.03
N GLY A 300 12.98 7.76 27.10
CA GLY A 300 13.88 6.65 27.36
C GLY A 300 15.36 7.05 27.29
N ALA A 301 16.23 6.03 27.31
CA ALA A 301 17.67 6.18 27.13
C ALA A 301 18.20 5.19 26.07
N VAL A 302 19.24 5.61 25.35
CA VAL A 302 19.92 4.71 24.39
C VAL A 302 20.95 3.87 25.15
N ILE A 303 20.87 2.56 24.98
CA ILE A 303 21.84 1.63 25.51
C ILE A 303 22.93 1.43 24.48
N SER A 304 24.12 1.89 24.81
CA SER A 304 25.32 1.76 23.99
C SER A 304 26.55 1.50 24.87
N GLU A 305 27.63 1.06 24.26
CA GLU A 305 28.92 0.91 24.96
C GLU A 305 29.41 2.26 25.53
N GLU A 306 29.13 3.35 24.84
CA GLU A 306 29.53 4.72 25.26
C GLU A 306 28.79 5.20 26.50
N THR A 307 27.51 4.79 26.68
CA THR A 307 26.71 5.14 27.87
C THR A 307 27.06 4.28 29.08
N GLY A 308 27.86 3.23 28.91
CA GLY A 308 28.21 2.29 29.98
C GLY A 308 27.05 1.46 30.52
N MET A 309 25.86 1.54 29.92
CA MET A 309 24.68 0.79 30.33
C MET A 309 24.75 -0.65 29.80
N SER A 310 24.58 -1.63 30.70
CA SER A 310 24.53 -3.03 30.33
C SER A 310 23.10 -3.49 30.18
N LEU A 311 22.80 -4.29 29.14
CA LEU A 311 21.49 -4.95 28.96
C LEU A 311 21.11 -5.87 30.13
N LYS A 312 22.08 -6.29 30.94
CA LYS A 312 21.84 -7.17 32.10
C LYS A 312 21.23 -6.44 33.30
N GLU A 313 21.42 -5.12 33.40
CA GLU A 313 21.01 -4.30 34.55
C GLU A 313 20.35 -2.99 34.10
N ILE A 314 19.32 -3.10 33.23
CA ILE A 314 18.62 -1.92 32.74
C ILE A 314 17.59 -1.49 33.78
N PRO A 315 17.65 -0.25 34.29
CA PRO A 315 16.59 0.29 35.09
C PRO A 315 15.33 0.48 34.23
N THR A 316 14.16 0.18 34.76
CA THR A 316 12.89 0.39 34.04
C THR A 316 12.68 1.83 33.57
N SER A 317 13.32 2.80 34.23
CA SER A 317 13.35 4.21 33.84
C SER A 317 14.12 4.50 32.54
N ALA A 318 14.97 3.57 32.07
CA ALA A 318 15.65 3.70 30.79
C ALA A 318 14.79 3.28 29.59
N LEU A 319 13.68 2.58 29.85
CA LEU A 319 12.72 2.23 28.82
C LEU A 319 11.86 3.45 28.49
N GLY A 320 11.87 3.84 27.21
CA GLY A 320 10.91 4.81 26.69
C GLY A 320 9.48 4.28 26.68
N SER A 321 8.52 5.15 26.47
CA SER A 321 7.14 4.77 26.25
C SER A 321 6.42 5.72 25.30
N ALA A 322 5.29 5.29 24.75
CA ALA A 322 4.43 6.07 23.90
C ALA A 322 2.96 5.64 24.11
N GLU A 323 2.00 6.44 23.67
CA GLU A 323 0.59 6.06 23.70
C GLU A 323 0.34 4.92 22.70
N LYS A 324 0.86 5.06 21.47
CA LYS A 324 0.69 4.05 20.42
C LYS A 324 1.90 3.96 19.50
N ILE A 325 2.15 2.76 18.99
CA ILE A 325 3.13 2.52 17.93
C ILE A 325 2.45 1.74 16.80
N LEU A 326 2.68 2.21 15.57
CA LEU A 326 2.26 1.53 14.35
C LEU A 326 3.51 1.19 13.53
N ILE A 327 3.69 -0.11 13.21
CA ILE A 327 4.80 -0.58 12.39
C ILE A 327 4.26 -1.27 11.14
N THR A 328 4.73 -0.84 9.99
CA THR A 328 4.49 -1.48 8.70
C THR A 328 5.74 -2.22 8.25
N LYS A 329 5.74 -2.78 7.06
CA LYS A 329 6.93 -3.41 6.46
C LYS A 329 8.10 -2.44 6.28
N GLU A 330 7.82 -1.15 6.08
CA GLU A 330 8.83 -0.15 5.72
C GLU A 330 9.02 0.95 6.75
N HIS A 331 8.02 1.18 7.60
CA HIS A 331 7.99 2.34 8.47
C HIS A 331 7.57 2.00 9.89
N THR A 332 8.10 2.76 10.85
CA THR A 332 7.66 2.78 12.24
C THR A 332 7.19 4.20 12.60
N THR A 333 5.98 4.31 13.13
CA THR A 333 5.39 5.57 13.60
C THR A 333 5.16 5.48 15.11
N ILE A 334 5.71 6.42 15.84
CA ILE A 334 5.54 6.59 17.28
C ILE A 334 4.56 7.75 17.49
N LEU A 335 3.50 7.52 18.22
CA LEU A 335 2.45 8.51 18.52
C LEU A 335 2.48 8.82 20.01
N ASN A 336 2.48 10.11 20.30
CA ASN A 336 2.40 10.64 21.67
C ASN A 336 3.44 10.01 22.60
N GLY A 337 4.72 10.22 22.28
CA GLY A 337 5.84 9.76 23.12
C GLY A 337 5.81 10.42 24.49
N ALA A 338 6.24 9.68 25.53
CA ALA A 338 6.23 10.17 26.92
C ALA A 338 7.40 11.11 27.27
N GLY A 339 8.14 11.58 26.26
CA GLY A 339 9.21 12.57 26.45
C GLY A 339 8.67 13.92 26.95
N LYS A 340 9.49 14.63 27.72
CA LYS A 340 9.12 15.96 28.19
C LYS A 340 9.22 16.97 27.05
N VAL A 341 8.20 17.84 26.91
CA VAL A 341 8.14 18.86 25.85
C VAL A 341 9.38 19.75 25.85
N GLU A 342 9.86 20.13 27.06
CA GLU A 342 11.05 20.97 27.20
C GLU A 342 12.31 20.27 26.65
N ALA A 343 12.43 18.95 26.86
CA ALA A 343 13.56 18.17 26.34
C ALA A 343 13.49 18.06 24.81
N ILE A 344 12.30 17.85 24.25
CA ILE A 344 12.07 17.81 22.80
C ILE A 344 12.44 19.16 22.18
N GLN A 345 11.98 20.28 22.75
CA GLN A 345 12.32 21.62 22.26
C GLN A 345 13.82 21.94 22.37
N ALA A 346 14.46 21.51 23.45
CA ALA A 346 15.90 21.65 23.61
C ALA A 346 16.67 20.87 22.53
N ARG A 347 16.22 19.65 22.20
CA ARG A 347 16.80 18.82 21.15
C ARG A 347 16.64 19.45 19.76
N ILE A 348 15.45 20.00 19.46
CA ILE A 348 15.20 20.72 18.19
C ILE A 348 16.17 21.92 18.06
N LYS A 349 16.32 22.71 19.12
CA LYS A 349 17.29 23.83 19.12
C LYS A 349 18.73 23.38 18.94
N GLN A 350 19.12 22.23 19.50
CA GLN A 350 20.44 21.65 19.27
C GLN A 350 20.65 21.33 17.78
N ILE A 351 19.69 20.67 17.14
CA ILE A 351 19.75 20.35 15.69
C ILE A 351 19.81 21.65 14.87
N GLU A 352 19.04 22.69 15.21
CA GLU A 352 19.11 24.01 14.56
C GLU A 352 20.51 24.63 14.64
N ASN A 353 21.14 24.54 15.78
CA ASN A 353 22.53 25.01 15.97
C ASN A 353 23.52 24.19 15.14
N GLU A 354 23.32 22.88 14.99
CA GLU A 354 24.13 22.02 14.11
C GLU A 354 23.94 22.42 12.64
N ILE A 355 22.71 22.68 12.19
CA ILE A 355 22.40 23.18 10.84
C ILE A 355 23.14 24.49 10.54
N SER A 356 23.17 25.42 11.53
CA SER A 356 23.82 26.74 11.35
C SER A 356 25.35 26.67 11.24
N LYS A 357 25.96 25.62 11.80
CA LYS A 357 27.42 25.43 11.82
C LYS A 357 27.93 24.55 10.68
N THR A 358 27.05 23.76 10.08
CA THR A 358 27.42 22.79 9.04
C THR A 358 27.64 23.49 7.70
N THR A 359 28.79 23.23 7.09
CA THR A 359 29.16 23.74 5.74
C THR A 359 28.80 22.78 4.61
N SER A 360 28.58 21.51 4.91
CA SER A 360 28.18 20.47 3.96
C SER A 360 26.72 20.58 3.61
N SER A 361 26.38 20.80 2.34
CA SER A 361 24.99 20.85 1.86
C SER A 361 24.21 19.56 2.13
N TYR A 362 24.88 18.41 2.00
CA TYR A 362 24.28 17.10 2.26
C TYR A 362 23.99 16.88 3.76
N ASP A 363 24.92 17.24 4.63
CA ASP A 363 24.69 17.10 6.08
C ASP A 363 23.62 18.10 6.57
N LYS A 364 23.59 19.29 5.98
CA LYS A 364 22.54 20.29 6.26
C LYS A 364 21.17 19.74 5.89
N GLU A 365 21.01 19.16 4.70
CA GLU A 365 19.75 18.51 4.26
C GLU A 365 19.31 17.41 5.25
N LYS A 366 20.25 16.57 5.71
CA LYS A 366 19.93 15.50 6.66
C LYS A 366 19.58 15.99 8.06
N LEU A 367 20.20 17.08 8.51
CA LEU A 367 19.82 17.74 9.77
C LEU A 367 18.45 18.41 9.66
N GLU A 368 18.14 19.05 8.54
CA GLU A 368 16.80 19.62 8.27
C GLU A 368 15.72 18.53 8.26
N GLU A 369 16.01 17.36 7.66
CA GLU A 369 15.12 16.19 7.70
C GLU A 369 14.87 15.72 9.16
N ARG A 370 15.92 15.60 9.99
CA ARG A 370 15.79 15.23 11.40
C ARG A 370 14.97 16.26 12.19
N LYS A 371 15.26 17.57 11.98
CA LYS A 371 14.47 18.64 12.59
C LYS A 371 12.99 18.53 12.22
N ALA A 372 12.69 18.33 10.94
CA ALA A 372 11.32 18.19 10.47
C ALA A 372 10.60 16.99 11.11
N LYS A 373 11.28 15.85 11.26
CA LYS A 373 10.74 14.66 11.93
C LYS A 373 10.46 14.89 13.42
N MET A 374 11.27 15.69 14.11
CA MET A 374 11.10 16.02 15.52
C MET A 374 10.03 17.10 15.76
N SER A 375 9.93 18.10 14.87
CA SER A 375 9.05 19.27 15.04
C SER A 375 7.69 19.11 14.38
N GLY A 376 7.56 18.20 13.39
CA GLY A 376 6.37 18.12 12.54
C GLY A 376 5.14 17.49 13.19
N GLY A 377 5.31 16.74 14.26
CA GLY A 377 4.23 15.97 14.88
C GLY A 377 3.60 14.96 13.94
N VAL A 378 2.50 14.37 14.36
CA VAL A 378 1.65 13.47 13.59
C VAL A 378 0.22 13.95 13.61
N ALA A 379 -0.43 14.08 12.46
CA ALA A 379 -1.86 14.34 12.41
C ALA A 379 -2.60 13.00 12.57
N VAL A 380 -3.50 12.93 13.53
CA VAL A 380 -4.35 11.76 13.79
C VAL A 380 -5.79 12.10 13.44
N ILE A 381 -6.34 11.44 12.43
CA ILE A 381 -7.76 11.51 12.10
C ILE A 381 -8.44 10.37 12.85
N ARG A 382 -9.21 10.68 13.89
CA ARG A 382 -10.02 9.70 14.62
C ARG A 382 -11.41 9.66 14.02
N VAL A 383 -11.71 8.56 13.32
CA VAL A 383 -12.97 8.36 12.61
C VAL A 383 -14.03 7.85 13.56
N GLY A 384 -15.10 8.61 13.74
CA GLY A 384 -16.27 8.23 14.51
C GLY A 384 -17.45 7.81 13.61
N ALA A 385 -18.28 6.89 14.13
CA ALA A 385 -19.51 6.45 13.52
C ALA A 385 -20.52 5.99 14.60
N ILE A 386 -21.79 5.91 14.23
CA ILE A 386 -22.85 5.48 15.16
C ILE A 386 -22.79 3.97 15.40
N THR A 387 -22.39 3.20 14.39
CA THR A 387 -22.31 1.74 14.45
C THR A 387 -20.96 1.22 13.95
N GLU A 388 -20.55 0.05 14.42
CA GLU A 388 -19.32 -0.62 13.91
C GLU A 388 -19.42 -0.97 12.42
N VAL A 389 -20.62 -1.23 11.92
CA VAL A 389 -20.86 -1.55 10.51
C VAL A 389 -20.58 -0.32 9.63
N GLU A 390 -20.86 0.89 10.13
CA GLU A 390 -20.57 2.15 9.44
C GLU A 390 -19.09 2.57 9.62
N LEU A 391 -18.51 2.28 10.76
CA LEU A 391 -17.15 2.72 11.13
C LEU A 391 -16.09 2.19 10.16
N LYS A 392 -16.13 0.89 9.85
CA LYS A 392 -15.14 0.24 8.98
C LYS A 392 -15.12 0.81 7.56
N PRO A 393 -16.26 0.93 6.84
CA PRO A 393 -16.30 1.57 5.52
C PRO A 393 -15.87 3.05 5.56
N LYS A 394 -16.28 3.80 6.60
CA LYS A 394 -15.90 5.21 6.74
C LYS A 394 -14.39 5.35 6.95
N LYS A 395 -13.79 4.54 7.81
CA LYS A 395 -12.34 4.51 8.03
C LYS A 395 -11.58 4.15 6.75
N GLN A 396 -12.04 3.12 6.02
CA GLN A 396 -11.45 2.72 4.74
C GLN A 396 -11.49 3.88 3.73
N LEU A 397 -12.59 4.61 3.65
CA LEU A 397 -12.71 5.78 2.78
C LEU A 397 -11.67 6.86 3.11
N PHE A 398 -11.43 7.13 4.41
CA PHE A 398 -10.37 8.05 4.83
C PHE A 398 -8.98 7.54 4.44
N GLU A 399 -8.70 6.24 4.65
CA GLU A 399 -7.43 5.61 4.29
C GLU A 399 -7.17 5.71 2.77
N ASP A 400 -8.14 5.35 1.95
CA ASP A 400 -8.03 5.37 0.48
C ASP A 400 -7.88 6.80 -0.05
N SER A 401 -8.68 7.73 0.48
CA SER A 401 -8.60 9.14 0.08
C SER A 401 -7.26 9.78 0.47
N LEU A 402 -6.72 9.47 1.65
CA LEU A 402 -5.40 9.93 2.10
C LEU A 402 -4.30 9.38 1.19
N ASN A 403 -4.32 8.07 0.91
CA ASN A 403 -3.31 7.42 0.08
C ASN A 403 -3.33 7.95 -1.37
N SER A 404 -4.52 8.10 -1.94
CA SER A 404 -4.72 8.65 -3.27
C SER A 404 -4.23 10.11 -3.35
N THR A 405 -4.54 10.93 -2.33
CA THR A 405 -4.07 12.32 -2.25
C THR A 405 -2.55 12.41 -2.13
N LYS A 406 -1.92 11.57 -1.30
CA LYS A 406 -0.46 11.48 -1.20
C LYS A 406 0.18 11.05 -2.52
N ALA A 407 -0.37 10.03 -3.18
CA ALA A 407 0.10 9.58 -4.48
C ALA A 407 0.03 10.69 -5.56
N ALA A 408 -1.01 11.55 -5.50
CA ALA A 408 -1.14 12.71 -6.38
C ALA A 408 -0.10 13.80 -6.07
N ILE A 409 0.17 14.07 -4.80
CA ILE A 409 1.21 15.03 -4.39
C ILE A 409 2.60 14.57 -4.87
N GLU A 410 2.88 13.27 -4.77
CA GLU A 410 4.18 12.70 -5.16
C GLU A 410 4.36 12.60 -6.68
N GLY A 411 3.34 12.17 -7.39
CA GLY A 411 3.44 11.82 -8.82
C GLY A 411 2.76 12.79 -9.78
N GLY A 412 2.06 13.79 -9.28
CA GLY A 412 1.17 14.63 -10.09
C GLY A 412 -0.16 13.96 -10.40
N ILE A 413 -1.01 14.69 -11.12
CA ILE A 413 -2.35 14.25 -11.54
C ILE A 413 -2.46 14.19 -13.05
N VAL A 414 -3.35 13.34 -13.53
CA VAL A 414 -3.72 13.20 -14.95
C VAL A 414 -5.25 13.22 -15.08
N PRO A 415 -5.81 13.43 -16.27
CA PRO A 415 -7.26 13.31 -16.50
C PRO A 415 -7.75 11.93 -16.04
N GLY A 416 -8.81 11.92 -15.21
CA GLY A 416 -9.39 10.70 -14.64
C GLY A 416 -10.27 9.92 -15.64
N GLY A 417 -11.15 9.07 -15.10
CA GLY A 417 -12.12 8.33 -15.89
C GLY A 417 -11.53 7.34 -16.91
N GLY A 418 -10.25 6.99 -16.80
CA GLY A 418 -9.54 6.15 -17.77
C GLY A 418 -8.95 6.88 -18.97
N VAL A 419 -9.16 8.18 -19.10
CA VAL A 419 -8.69 8.99 -20.24
C VAL A 419 -7.18 9.00 -20.36
N ALA A 420 -6.45 9.10 -19.23
CA ALA A 420 -4.99 9.10 -19.23
C ALA A 420 -4.41 7.85 -19.93
N PHE A 421 -4.99 6.68 -19.73
CA PHE A 421 -4.58 5.44 -20.42
C PHE A 421 -4.79 5.53 -21.93
N ILE A 422 -5.94 6.05 -22.37
CA ILE A 422 -6.28 6.17 -23.80
C ILE A 422 -5.30 7.13 -24.50
N ARG A 423 -4.97 8.25 -23.86
CA ARG A 423 -4.00 9.21 -24.41
C ARG A 423 -2.59 8.63 -24.43
N ALA A 424 -2.15 8.02 -23.34
CA ALA A 424 -0.81 7.46 -23.22
C ALA A 424 -0.61 6.23 -24.12
N SER A 425 -1.66 5.42 -24.37
CA SER A 425 -1.57 4.26 -25.26
C SER A 425 -1.18 4.61 -26.69
N GLN A 426 -1.40 5.84 -27.14
CA GLN A 426 -0.96 6.30 -28.46
C GLN A 426 0.57 6.29 -28.62
N ALA A 427 1.34 6.29 -27.51
CA ALA A 427 2.79 6.14 -27.55
C ALA A 427 3.24 4.82 -28.17
N VAL A 428 2.41 3.78 -28.10
CA VAL A 428 2.66 2.45 -28.69
C VAL A 428 2.84 2.57 -30.22
N ASN A 429 2.09 3.46 -30.89
CA ASN A 429 2.17 3.66 -32.34
C ASN A 429 3.53 4.22 -32.80
N LYS A 430 4.33 4.78 -31.87
CA LYS A 430 5.66 5.32 -32.14
C LYS A 430 6.76 4.27 -32.00
N LEU A 431 6.43 3.10 -31.46
CA LEU A 431 7.38 1.99 -31.30
C LEU A 431 7.59 1.29 -32.65
N LYS A 432 8.86 1.13 -33.00
CA LYS A 432 9.25 0.34 -34.19
C LYS A 432 9.42 -1.11 -33.76
N LEU A 433 8.32 -1.86 -33.77
CA LEU A 433 8.26 -3.27 -33.41
C LEU A 433 7.69 -4.08 -34.57
N ASP A 434 8.18 -5.30 -34.74
CA ASP A 434 7.78 -6.21 -35.79
C ASP A 434 7.25 -7.53 -35.23
N GLY A 435 6.49 -8.28 -36.02
CA GLY A 435 6.00 -9.62 -35.67
C GLY A 435 5.23 -9.66 -34.35
N ASP A 436 5.49 -10.66 -33.55
CA ASP A 436 4.77 -10.93 -32.29
C ASP A 436 5.03 -9.86 -31.21
N GLU A 437 6.18 -9.18 -31.24
CA GLU A 437 6.41 -8.03 -30.35
C GLU A 437 5.43 -6.88 -30.64
N ALA A 438 5.18 -6.58 -31.93
CA ALA A 438 4.19 -5.58 -32.31
C ALA A 438 2.78 -5.97 -31.88
N ILE A 439 2.46 -7.26 -31.92
CA ILE A 439 1.17 -7.79 -31.44
C ILE A 439 1.07 -7.62 -29.92
N GLY A 440 2.11 -7.96 -29.15
CA GLY A 440 2.17 -7.75 -27.72
C GLY A 440 1.95 -6.29 -27.32
N ALA A 441 2.55 -5.36 -28.04
CA ALA A 441 2.35 -3.94 -27.82
C ALA A 441 0.90 -3.47 -28.08
N LYS A 442 0.24 -3.99 -29.11
CA LYS A 442 -1.18 -3.71 -29.40
C LYS A 442 -2.11 -4.24 -28.33
N ILE A 443 -1.78 -5.39 -27.71
CA ILE A 443 -2.54 -5.94 -26.58
C ILE A 443 -2.59 -4.94 -25.43
N VAL A 444 -1.46 -4.30 -25.09
CA VAL A 444 -1.43 -3.30 -24.02
C VAL A 444 -2.26 -2.08 -24.39
N ALA A 445 -2.14 -1.59 -25.62
CA ALA A 445 -2.94 -0.46 -26.08
C ALA A 445 -4.44 -0.73 -26.01
N ALA A 446 -4.87 -1.95 -26.38
CA ALA A 446 -6.27 -2.39 -26.28
C ALA A 446 -6.74 -2.54 -24.82
N ALA A 447 -5.88 -3.06 -23.93
CA ALA A 447 -6.19 -3.20 -22.51
C ALA A 447 -6.37 -1.83 -21.83
N CYS A 448 -5.69 -0.79 -22.27
CA CYS A 448 -5.83 0.60 -21.78
C CYS A 448 -7.25 1.17 -21.97
N ASP A 449 -8.06 0.61 -22.84
CA ASP A 449 -9.46 1.01 -23.04
C ASP A 449 -10.39 0.48 -21.93
N ALA A 450 -10.01 -0.60 -21.26
CA ALA A 450 -10.87 -1.33 -20.34
C ALA A 450 -11.38 -0.46 -19.17
N PRO A 451 -10.57 0.40 -18.50
CA PRO A 451 -11.04 1.22 -17.40
C PRO A 451 -12.16 2.19 -17.79
N LEU A 452 -12.01 2.90 -18.91
CA LEU A 452 -13.05 3.82 -19.39
C LEU A 452 -14.35 3.06 -19.72
N LYS A 453 -14.24 1.97 -20.51
CA LYS A 453 -15.38 1.16 -20.90
C LYS A 453 -16.16 0.67 -19.68
N GLN A 454 -15.45 0.21 -18.64
CA GLN A 454 -16.09 -0.31 -17.44
C GLN A 454 -16.77 0.80 -16.63
N ILE A 455 -16.13 1.96 -16.44
CA ILE A 455 -16.73 3.10 -15.74
C ILE A 455 -18.01 3.55 -16.43
N VAL A 456 -17.97 3.65 -17.74
CA VAL A 456 -19.13 4.03 -18.59
C VAL A 456 -20.25 2.99 -18.50
N SER A 457 -19.90 1.70 -18.59
CA SER A 457 -20.88 0.60 -18.47
C SER A 457 -21.54 0.55 -17.09
N ASN A 458 -20.78 0.83 -16.01
CA ASN A 458 -21.32 0.91 -14.65
C ASN A 458 -22.32 2.07 -14.49
N ALA A 459 -22.20 3.10 -15.34
CA ALA A 459 -23.12 4.22 -15.41
C ALA A 459 -24.35 3.96 -16.30
N GLY A 460 -24.42 2.81 -16.98
CA GLY A 460 -25.53 2.45 -17.85
C GLY A 460 -25.41 2.93 -19.29
N HIS A 461 -24.23 3.39 -19.72
CA HIS A 461 -23.96 3.83 -21.09
C HIS A 461 -23.13 2.80 -21.87
N ASP A 462 -23.12 2.92 -23.20
CA ASP A 462 -22.28 2.08 -24.06
C ASP A 462 -20.81 2.54 -24.03
N GLY A 463 -19.96 1.69 -23.47
CA GLY A 463 -18.52 1.99 -23.33
C GLY A 463 -17.77 2.09 -24.65
N LEU A 464 -18.23 1.46 -25.74
CA LEU A 464 -17.59 1.53 -27.05
C LEU A 464 -17.90 2.87 -27.76
N VAL A 465 -19.15 3.32 -27.67
CA VAL A 465 -19.58 4.59 -28.23
C VAL A 465 -18.82 5.74 -27.56
N VAL A 466 -18.85 5.78 -26.23
CA VAL A 466 -18.15 6.82 -25.47
C VAL A 466 -16.64 6.78 -25.69
N LEU A 467 -16.04 5.58 -25.81
CA LEU A 467 -14.62 5.46 -26.14
C LEU A 467 -14.28 6.11 -27.50
N ALA A 468 -15.12 5.92 -28.51
CA ALA A 468 -14.91 6.51 -29.84
C ALA A 468 -14.98 8.05 -29.79
N GLU A 469 -15.92 8.61 -29.04
CA GLU A 469 -16.06 10.05 -28.82
C GLU A 469 -14.85 10.62 -28.05
N VAL A 470 -14.45 9.97 -26.96
CA VAL A 470 -13.28 10.39 -26.16
C VAL A 470 -12.02 10.39 -26.99
N ARG A 471 -11.80 9.38 -27.85
CA ARG A 471 -10.61 9.34 -28.73
C ARG A 471 -10.49 10.53 -29.67
N GLN A 472 -11.61 11.12 -30.08
CA GLN A 472 -11.66 12.30 -30.98
C GLN A 472 -11.60 13.63 -30.23
N ALA A 473 -11.84 13.62 -28.91
CA ALA A 473 -11.85 14.82 -28.09
C ALA A 473 -10.43 15.32 -27.75
N ASN A 474 -10.34 16.57 -27.24
CA ASN A 474 -9.08 17.17 -26.78
C ASN A 474 -8.40 16.35 -25.67
N PRO A 475 -7.09 16.52 -25.42
CA PRO A 475 -6.33 15.67 -24.49
C PRO A 475 -6.93 15.51 -23.10
N ASN A 476 -7.41 16.57 -22.45
CA ASN A 476 -7.99 16.53 -21.12
C ASN A 476 -9.49 16.20 -21.10
N PHE A 477 -10.11 16.14 -22.27
CA PHE A 477 -11.55 15.87 -22.39
C PHE A 477 -11.85 14.38 -22.29
N GLY A 478 -12.87 14.06 -21.49
CA GLY A 478 -13.38 12.71 -21.31
C GLY A 478 -14.80 12.71 -20.81
N PHE A 479 -15.38 11.54 -20.66
CA PHE A 479 -16.76 11.38 -20.19
C PHE A 479 -16.83 11.48 -18.67
N ASN A 480 -17.46 12.54 -18.18
CA ASN A 480 -17.78 12.68 -16.77
C ASN A 480 -19.11 11.97 -16.50
N VAL A 481 -19.04 10.85 -15.80
CA VAL A 481 -20.18 10.00 -15.45
C VAL A 481 -21.22 10.72 -14.57
N MET A 482 -20.81 11.74 -13.80
CA MET A 482 -21.71 12.47 -12.92
C MET A 482 -22.54 13.52 -13.68
N SER A 483 -21.94 14.20 -14.64
CA SER A 483 -22.62 15.17 -15.53
C SER A 483 -23.19 14.54 -16.79
N GLU A 484 -22.79 13.31 -17.12
CA GLU A 484 -23.12 12.57 -18.35
C GLU A 484 -22.72 13.31 -19.63
N LYS A 485 -21.58 14.03 -19.59
CA LYS A 485 -21.07 14.84 -20.69
C LYS A 485 -19.59 14.60 -20.94
N ILE A 486 -19.17 14.86 -22.18
CA ILE A 486 -17.75 14.97 -22.52
C ILE A 486 -17.31 16.41 -22.22
N GLU A 487 -16.40 16.57 -21.27
CA GLU A 487 -15.90 17.85 -20.79
C GLU A 487 -14.44 17.77 -20.38
N ASP A 488 -13.81 18.91 -20.09
CA ASP A 488 -12.46 18.94 -19.53
C ASP A 488 -12.47 18.37 -18.10
N LEU A 489 -11.97 17.15 -17.97
CA LEU A 489 -11.97 16.41 -16.71
C LEU A 489 -11.06 17.04 -15.65
N VAL A 490 -9.95 17.67 -16.07
CA VAL A 490 -9.05 18.34 -15.13
C VAL A 490 -9.73 19.59 -14.56
N ALA A 491 -10.38 20.37 -15.41
CA ALA A 491 -11.15 21.55 -14.98
C ALA A 491 -12.36 21.17 -14.13
N ALA A 492 -13.01 20.04 -14.42
CA ALA A 492 -14.13 19.49 -13.67
C ALA A 492 -13.69 18.81 -12.34
N GLY A 493 -12.38 18.70 -12.08
CA GLY A 493 -11.85 18.04 -10.88
C GLY A 493 -11.82 16.51 -10.98
N VAL A 494 -12.18 15.90 -12.10
CA VAL A 494 -12.13 14.44 -12.31
C VAL A 494 -10.72 14.05 -12.72
N VAL A 495 -9.89 13.76 -11.71
CA VAL A 495 -8.46 13.48 -11.89
C VAL A 495 -8.05 12.18 -11.22
N ASP A 496 -7.00 11.57 -11.74
CA ASP A 496 -6.37 10.37 -11.16
C ASP A 496 -4.91 10.69 -10.79
N PRO A 497 -4.36 10.13 -9.69
CA PRO A 497 -2.94 10.23 -9.39
C PRO A 497 -2.11 9.46 -10.43
N ALA A 498 -1.15 10.13 -11.07
CA ALA A 498 -0.32 9.51 -12.11
C ALA A 498 0.44 8.28 -11.59
N LYS A 499 0.91 8.30 -10.33
CA LYS A 499 1.57 7.18 -9.67
C LYS A 499 0.68 5.93 -9.62
N VAL A 500 -0.61 6.10 -9.28
CA VAL A 500 -1.59 4.99 -9.22
C VAL A 500 -1.82 4.39 -10.61
N ILE A 501 -1.99 5.26 -11.62
CA ILE A 501 -2.21 4.85 -13.01
C ILE A 501 -1.04 4.04 -13.56
N LYS A 502 0.19 4.51 -13.35
CA LYS A 502 1.42 3.84 -13.80
C LYS A 502 1.58 2.47 -13.14
N ASN A 503 1.46 2.43 -11.82
CA ASN A 503 1.66 1.19 -11.07
C ASN A 503 0.58 0.14 -11.40
N ALA A 504 -0.68 0.56 -11.60
CA ALA A 504 -1.75 -0.34 -12.01
C ALA A 504 -1.42 -1.05 -13.34
N LEU A 505 -0.93 -0.31 -14.33
CA LEU A 505 -0.53 -0.90 -15.61
C LEU A 505 0.71 -1.79 -15.47
N THR A 506 1.73 -1.32 -14.74
CA THR A 506 3.00 -2.04 -14.57
C THR A 506 2.80 -3.39 -13.87
N TYR A 507 2.06 -3.41 -12.75
CA TYR A 507 1.86 -4.66 -12.00
C TYR A 507 0.93 -5.63 -12.73
N ALA A 508 -0.13 -5.11 -13.38
CA ALA A 508 -1.01 -5.92 -14.21
C ALA A 508 -0.25 -6.57 -15.39
N ALA A 509 0.58 -5.80 -16.08
CA ALA A 509 1.35 -6.31 -17.22
C ALA A 509 2.44 -7.29 -16.81
N SER A 510 3.13 -7.03 -15.69
CA SER A 510 4.12 -7.96 -15.14
C SER A 510 3.50 -9.33 -14.85
N MET A 511 2.35 -9.35 -14.17
CA MET A 511 1.64 -10.59 -13.88
C MET A 511 1.07 -11.26 -15.14
N ALA A 512 0.48 -10.48 -16.05
CA ALA A 512 0.00 -10.99 -17.33
C ALA A 512 1.12 -11.66 -18.13
N GLY A 513 2.32 -11.05 -18.14
CA GLY A 513 3.49 -11.63 -18.78
C GLY A 513 3.88 -13.01 -18.21
N ILE A 514 3.75 -13.20 -16.90
CA ILE A 514 3.99 -14.50 -16.25
C ILE A 514 2.93 -15.53 -16.68
N VAL A 515 1.65 -15.16 -16.65
CA VAL A 515 0.56 -16.04 -17.08
C VAL A 515 0.74 -16.50 -18.52
N LEU A 516 1.08 -15.57 -19.42
CA LEU A 516 1.21 -15.86 -20.85
C LEU A 516 2.36 -16.78 -21.20
N ILE A 517 3.45 -16.79 -20.40
CA ILE A 517 4.60 -17.69 -20.61
C ILE A 517 4.50 -18.99 -19.81
N SER A 518 3.45 -19.17 -19.01
CA SER A 518 3.25 -20.42 -18.24
C SER A 518 2.84 -21.55 -19.16
N GLU A 519 3.54 -22.69 -19.09
CA GLU A 519 3.33 -23.87 -19.94
C GLU A 519 2.76 -25.06 -19.17
N ALA A 520 2.84 -25.06 -17.84
CA ALA A 520 2.29 -26.14 -17.03
C ALA A 520 1.86 -25.62 -15.66
N LEU A 521 0.80 -26.24 -15.11
CA LEU A 521 0.37 -26.03 -13.73
C LEU A 521 0.42 -27.38 -13.01
N ILE A 522 0.93 -27.37 -11.79
CA ILE A 522 1.07 -28.56 -10.95
C ILE A 522 0.20 -28.35 -9.71
N GLY A 523 -0.80 -29.19 -9.55
CA GLY A 523 -1.70 -29.17 -8.40
C GLY A 523 -1.67 -30.51 -7.64
N ASP A 524 -2.33 -30.58 -6.49
CA ASP A 524 -2.56 -31.85 -5.82
C ASP A 524 -3.60 -32.67 -6.61
N ALA A 525 -3.41 -33.99 -6.73
CA ALA A 525 -4.45 -34.81 -7.30
C ALA A 525 -5.66 -34.86 -6.35
N GLU A 526 -6.87 -34.69 -6.88
CA GLU A 526 -8.08 -34.89 -6.09
C GLU A 526 -8.10 -36.33 -5.58
N GLU A 527 -8.29 -36.54 -4.28
CA GLU A 527 -8.62 -37.87 -3.75
C GLU A 527 -10.01 -38.19 -4.27
N GLU A 528 -10.13 -39.24 -5.10
CA GLU A 528 -11.43 -39.83 -5.46
C GLU A 528 -12.11 -40.18 -4.15
N GLU A 529 -13.19 -39.46 -3.78
CA GLU A 529 -14.09 -39.91 -2.73
C GLU A 529 -14.62 -41.27 -3.15
N GLU A 530 -14.03 -42.36 -2.62
CA GLU A 530 -14.64 -43.67 -2.68
C GLU A 530 -16.05 -43.56 -2.11
N GLU A 531 -17.06 -43.53 -2.97
CA GLU A 531 -18.46 -43.72 -2.57
C GLU A 531 -18.51 -44.95 -1.70
N LYS A 532 -18.53 -44.76 -0.39
CA LYS A 532 -18.91 -45.83 0.54
C LYS A 532 -20.35 -46.22 0.23
N LYS A 533 -20.47 -47.26 -0.61
CA LYS A 533 -21.71 -48.02 -0.76
C LYS A 533 -22.11 -48.69 0.54
#